data_73edefd0aacdb790b83c978c0e4d5c81
#
_entry.id   73edefd0aacdb790b83c978c0e4d5c81
#
_cell.length_a   1.000
_cell.length_b   1.000
_cell.length_c   1.000
_cell.angle_alpha   90.00
_cell.angle_beta   90.00
_cell.angle_gamma   90.00
#
_symmetry.space_group_name_H-M   'P 1'
#
loop_
_entity.id
_entity.type
_entity.pdbx_description
1 polymer ?
#
loop_
_entity_poly.entity_id
_entity_poly.type
_entity_poly.pdbx_seq_one_letter_code
_entity_poly.pdbx_strand_id
1 'polypeptide(L)'
;MKKKVLFIMETLGGGGAEKVLIETLKRLDFSKYAITLLLLRCEGVYLSQVPQNVTVKFLLPTEPSGFFRRKILFSIKKRWWNLVINTKWLASFIFRERYDVGVAFLEGNSSLLLSHLNAIVRKIAWVHIDLLCHQILSRKVERTVYKKMDNIVCVSKGAQNALLKLYPEVKPYTQVVYNPVDIEGIMRKSHEPITSEGQIKVIAIGRLCNAQKGFDILLAAHKINIDAGVKYHLTILGEGDDRAGLESFININNIGDSTKLLGFKENPYPYLADGDLFVMSSHYEGYPVVLVEAMALGKAIVSTNCTGPNEALDGGKYGVLVPVGDANALALAIRKMIENKKMLSTYSSLSKERAKIFNLRESMRQIEKLLDGDSKLPFSCDSHVNPFDGGVG
;
A
#
# COMPACT_ATOMS: atom_id res chain seq x y z
N MET A 1 24.04 15.57 -18.33
CA MET A 1 22.93 14.75 -18.89
C MET A 1 22.04 14.30 -17.75
N LYS A 2 20.71 14.23 -17.95
CA LYS A 2 19.80 13.70 -16.91
C LYS A 2 20.02 12.18 -16.80
N LYS A 3 19.96 11.67 -15.56
CA LYS A 3 20.02 10.24 -15.27
C LYS A 3 18.72 9.57 -15.78
N LYS A 4 18.83 8.53 -16.58
CA LYS A 4 17.68 7.79 -17.12
C LYS A 4 17.20 6.76 -16.10
N VAL A 5 15.96 6.91 -15.64
CA VAL A 5 15.35 6.02 -14.63
C VAL A 5 14.13 5.33 -15.24
N LEU A 6 14.09 4.00 -15.13
CA LEU A 6 12.96 3.17 -15.52
C LEU A 6 12.23 2.68 -14.27
N PHE A 7 10.98 3.08 -14.08
CA PHE A 7 10.08 2.44 -13.11
C PHE A 7 9.25 1.37 -13.81
N ILE A 8 9.09 0.21 -13.18
CA ILE A 8 8.27 -0.90 -13.67
C ILE A 8 7.18 -1.19 -12.64
N MET A 9 5.93 -1.18 -13.10
CA MET A 9 4.74 -1.47 -12.28
C MET A 9 3.75 -2.33 -13.08
N GLU A 10 2.93 -3.14 -12.43
CA GLU A 10 1.96 -3.95 -13.16
C GLU A 10 0.83 -3.10 -13.74
N THR A 11 0.16 -2.33 -12.90
CA THR A 11 -0.95 -1.44 -13.24
C THR A 11 -0.94 -0.22 -12.33
N LEU A 12 -1.90 0.68 -12.51
CA LEU A 12 -2.17 1.78 -11.58
C LEU A 12 -3.61 1.67 -11.00
N GLY A 13 -3.95 0.46 -10.56
CA GLY A 13 -5.31 -0.01 -10.25
C GLY A 13 -5.95 0.51 -8.96
N GLY A 14 -5.31 1.43 -8.21
CA GLY A 14 -5.91 2.03 -7.01
C GLY A 14 -5.42 1.43 -5.68
N GLY A 15 -4.39 0.60 -5.69
CA GLY A 15 -3.75 0.08 -4.48
C GLY A 15 -2.80 1.08 -3.81
N GLY A 16 -2.35 0.74 -2.60
CA GLY A 16 -1.44 1.59 -1.82
C GLY A 16 -0.08 1.79 -2.49
N ALA A 17 0.51 0.73 -3.07
CA ALA A 17 1.80 0.82 -3.76
C ALA A 17 1.73 1.71 -5.01
N GLU A 18 0.64 1.61 -5.78
CA GLU A 18 0.39 2.46 -6.96
C GLU A 18 0.29 3.94 -6.56
N LYS A 19 -0.43 4.23 -5.47
CA LYS A 19 -0.54 5.59 -4.92
C LYS A 19 0.83 6.12 -4.49
N VAL A 20 1.63 5.31 -3.80
CA VAL A 20 3.01 5.65 -3.39
C VAL A 20 3.89 5.95 -4.60
N LEU A 21 3.78 5.15 -5.67
CA LEU A 21 4.52 5.43 -6.91
C LEU A 21 4.15 6.79 -7.49
N ILE A 22 2.86 7.09 -7.63
CA ILE A 22 2.39 8.38 -8.16
C ILE A 22 2.89 9.54 -7.28
N GLU A 23 2.77 9.42 -5.96
CA GLU A 23 3.26 10.45 -5.04
C GLU A 23 4.78 10.62 -5.09
N THR A 24 5.52 9.54 -5.31
CA THR A 24 6.97 9.56 -5.54
C THR A 24 7.29 10.29 -6.86
N LEU A 25 6.64 9.89 -7.96
CA LEU A 25 6.88 10.47 -9.29
C LEU A 25 6.58 11.97 -9.32
N LYS A 26 5.54 12.44 -8.63
CA LYS A 26 5.19 13.88 -8.52
C LYS A 26 6.27 14.73 -7.85
N ARG A 27 7.16 14.11 -7.04
CA ARG A 27 8.15 14.81 -6.22
C ARG A 27 9.59 14.64 -6.66
N LEU A 28 9.86 13.76 -7.61
CA LEU A 28 11.20 13.61 -8.16
C LEU A 28 11.62 14.84 -8.96
N ASP A 29 12.90 15.20 -8.88
CA ASP A 29 13.47 16.33 -9.60
C ASP A 29 13.69 16.01 -11.08
N PHE A 30 12.78 16.45 -11.94
CA PHE A 30 12.87 16.27 -13.39
C PHE A 30 14.02 17.04 -14.05
N SER A 31 14.72 17.92 -13.35
CA SER A 31 15.96 18.51 -13.84
C SER A 31 17.12 17.50 -13.81
N LYS A 32 17.10 16.58 -12.83
CA LYS A 32 18.09 15.52 -12.61
C LYS A 32 17.75 14.23 -13.32
N TYR A 33 16.47 13.86 -13.37
CA TYR A 33 16.01 12.55 -13.83
C TYR A 33 15.17 12.65 -15.12
N ALA A 34 15.47 11.74 -16.09
CA ALA A 34 14.59 11.45 -17.21
C ALA A 34 13.86 10.14 -16.90
N ILE A 35 12.57 10.24 -16.55
CA ILE A 35 11.80 9.14 -15.98
C ILE A 35 10.95 8.47 -17.06
N THR A 36 11.05 7.15 -17.15
CA THR A 36 10.13 6.29 -17.91
C THR A 36 9.39 5.39 -16.93
N LEU A 37 8.05 5.35 -17.05
CA LEU A 37 7.18 4.43 -16.34
C LEU A 37 6.71 3.34 -17.32
N LEU A 38 7.15 2.11 -17.09
CA LEU A 38 6.70 0.93 -17.84
C LEU A 38 5.61 0.22 -17.06
N LEU A 39 4.38 0.26 -17.58
CA LEU A 39 3.27 -0.51 -17.05
C LEU A 39 3.16 -1.84 -17.80
N LEU A 40 2.97 -2.95 -17.07
CA LEU A 40 2.71 -4.25 -17.73
C LEU A 40 1.34 -4.23 -18.40
N ARG A 41 0.37 -3.52 -17.82
CA ARG A 41 -0.96 -3.27 -18.40
C ARG A 41 -1.33 -1.79 -18.26
N CYS A 42 -1.85 -1.19 -19.34
CA CYS A 42 -2.28 0.21 -19.35
C CYS A 42 -3.69 0.32 -18.77
N GLU A 43 -3.81 0.18 -17.45
CA GLU A 43 -5.08 0.25 -16.73
C GLU A 43 -4.90 0.81 -15.31
N GLY A 44 -5.97 1.42 -14.80
CA GLY A 44 -6.04 1.87 -13.41
C GLY A 44 -6.46 3.31 -13.23
N VAL A 45 -7.03 3.58 -12.07
CA VAL A 45 -7.61 4.88 -11.69
C VAL A 45 -6.58 5.99 -11.52
N TYR A 46 -5.31 5.66 -11.33
CA TYR A 46 -4.24 6.65 -11.18
C TYR A 46 -3.50 7.00 -12.47
N LEU A 47 -3.90 6.46 -13.64
CA LEU A 47 -3.26 6.77 -14.91
C LEU A 47 -3.28 8.28 -15.23
N SER A 48 -4.40 8.94 -14.95
CA SER A 48 -4.56 10.39 -15.17
C SER A 48 -3.71 11.25 -14.24
N GLN A 49 -3.19 10.68 -13.15
CA GLN A 49 -2.38 11.39 -12.16
C GLN A 49 -0.88 11.28 -12.39
N VAL A 50 -0.44 10.52 -13.41
CA VAL A 50 0.97 10.44 -13.78
C VAL A 50 1.44 11.81 -14.27
N PRO A 51 2.57 12.34 -13.74
CA PRO A 51 3.09 13.65 -14.17
C PRO A 51 3.42 13.68 -15.67
N GLN A 52 3.12 14.80 -16.33
CA GLN A 52 3.35 14.97 -17.77
C GLN A 52 4.82 14.81 -18.19
N ASN A 53 5.75 15.05 -17.26
CA ASN A 53 7.19 14.88 -17.49
C ASN A 53 7.66 13.43 -17.44
N VAL A 54 6.77 12.46 -17.16
CA VAL A 54 7.06 11.03 -17.14
C VAL A 54 6.66 10.41 -18.48
N THR A 55 7.59 9.75 -19.13
CA THR A 55 7.29 8.97 -20.34
C THR A 55 6.62 7.66 -19.94
N VAL A 56 5.35 7.49 -20.30
CA VAL A 56 4.61 6.24 -20.00
C VAL A 56 4.73 5.29 -21.19
N LYS A 57 5.12 4.05 -20.90
CA LYS A 57 5.14 2.91 -21.84
C LYS A 57 4.30 1.78 -21.24
N PHE A 58 3.72 0.92 -22.08
CA PHE A 58 2.97 -0.24 -21.61
C PHE A 58 3.16 -1.44 -22.53
N LEU A 59 3.08 -2.65 -21.95
CA LEU A 59 3.19 -3.90 -22.72
C LEU A 59 1.85 -4.31 -23.30
N LEU A 60 0.80 -4.22 -22.50
CA LEU A 60 -0.57 -4.53 -22.90
C LEU A 60 -1.44 -3.28 -22.78
N PRO A 61 -2.22 -2.94 -23.83
CA PRO A 61 -3.24 -1.92 -23.72
C PRO A 61 -4.37 -2.37 -22.78
N THR A 62 -5.29 -1.46 -22.48
CA THR A 62 -6.52 -1.77 -21.73
C THR A 62 -7.27 -2.92 -22.40
N GLU A 63 -7.83 -3.84 -21.60
CA GLU A 63 -8.59 -4.96 -22.12
C GLU A 63 -9.81 -4.46 -22.93
N PRO A 64 -9.96 -4.90 -24.19
CA PRO A 64 -11.02 -4.38 -25.04
C PRO A 64 -12.40 -4.86 -24.57
N SER A 65 -13.31 -3.92 -24.35
CA SER A 65 -14.75 -4.19 -24.18
C SER A 65 -15.37 -4.53 -25.54
N GLY A 66 -16.00 -5.67 -25.69
CA GLY A 66 -16.75 -6.05 -26.89
C GLY A 66 -16.02 -7.06 -27.80
N PHE A 67 -16.39 -7.15 -29.02
CA PHE A 67 -16.06 -8.09 -30.10
C PHE A 67 -15.07 -9.25 -29.80
N PHE A 68 -15.51 -10.49 -30.00
CA PHE A 68 -14.79 -11.74 -29.78
C PHE A 68 -13.36 -11.76 -30.37
N ARG A 69 -13.17 -11.23 -31.58
CA ARG A 69 -11.84 -11.13 -32.22
C ARG A 69 -10.85 -10.27 -31.43
N ARG A 70 -11.28 -9.16 -30.83
CA ARG A 70 -10.41 -8.29 -30.02
C ARG A 70 -9.96 -8.98 -28.73
N LYS A 71 -10.86 -9.74 -28.08
CA LYS A 71 -10.53 -10.55 -26.90
C LYS A 71 -9.53 -11.66 -27.20
N ILE A 72 -9.65 -12.33 -28.36
CA ILE A 72 -8.68 -13.36 -28.79
C ILE A 72 -7.30 -12.73 -28.98
N LEU A 73 -7.22 -11.63 -29.74
CA LEU A 73 -5.94 -10.93 -29.97
C LEU A 73 -5.30 -10.43 -28.67
N PHE A 74 -6.10 -9.94 -27.74
CA PHE A 74 -5.64 -9.54 -26.41
C PHE A 74 -5.08 -10.75 -25.63
N SER A 75 -5.76 -11.89 -25.65
CA SER A 75 -5.30 -13.12 -25.00
C SER A 75 -3.99 -13.65 -25.59
N ILE A 76 -3.82 -13.58 -26.93
CA ILE A 76 -2.56 -13.94 -27.60
C ILE A 76 -1.44 -12.99 -27.17
N LYS A 77 -1.68 -11.68 -27.18
CA LYS A 77 -0.70 -10.68 -26.69
C LYS A 77 -0.33 -10.91 -25.23
N LYS A 78 -1.32 -11.20 -24.37
CA LYS A 78 -1.10 -11.51 -22.95
C LYS A 78 -0.20 -12.74 -22.78
N ARG A 79 -0.44 -13.83 -23.54
CA ARG A 79 0.42 -15.02 -23.52
C ARG A 79 1.83 -14.72 -24.01
N TRP A 80 1.97 -13.92 -25.08
CA TRP A 80 3.26 -13.51 -25.59
C TRP A 80 4.05 -12.72 -24.55
N TRP A 81 3.45 -11.69 -23.92
CA TRP A 81 4.12 -10.89 -22.89
C TRP A 81 4.46 -11.70 -21.65
N ASN A 82 3.61 -12.65 -21.25
CA ASN A 82 3.97 -13.59 -20.19
C ASN A 82 5.21 -14.42 -20.56
N LEU A 83 5.31 -14.88 -21.80
CA LEU A 83 6.51 -15.57 -22.27
C LEU A 83 7.75 -14.65 -22.22
N VAL A 84 7.62 -13.41 -22.68
CA VAL A 84 8.71 -12.41 -22.64
C VAL A 84 9.16 -12.15 -21.21
N ILE A 85 8.24 -11.91 -20.27
CA ILE A 85 8.55 -11.64 -18.86
C ILE A 85 9.27 -12.83 -18.22
N ASN A 86 8.90 -14.06 -18.57
CA ASN A 86 9.47 -15.27 -17.99
C ASN A 86 10.75 -15.77 -18.72
N THR A 87 11.12 -15.17 -19.85
CA THR A 87 12.25 -15.62 -20.65
C THR A 87 13.35 -14.56 -20.76
N LYS A 88 14.46 -14.75 -20.03
CA LYS A 88 15.57 -13.78 -19.93
C LYS A 88 16.09 -13.28 -21.29
N TRP A 89 16.41 -14.20 -22.22
CA TRP A 89 16.97 -13.81 -23.50
C TRP A 89 15.99 -12.99 -24.36
N LEU A 90 14.69 -13.33 -24.26
CA LEU A 90 13.63 -12.65 -25.01
C LEU A 90 13.37 -11.26 -24.45
N ALA A 91 13.29 -11.11 -23.13
CA ALA A 91 13.19 -9.81 -22.46
C ALA A 91 14.38 -8.91 -22.81
N SER A 92 15.61 -9.40 -22.68
CA SER A 92 16.81 -8.64 -23.02
C SER A 92 16.91 -8.28 -24.50
N PHE A 93 16.37 -9.10 -25.40
CA PHE A 93 16.35 -8.83 -26.84
C PHE A 93 15.34 -7.72 -27.19
N ILE A 94 14.18 -7.70 -26.53
CA ILE A 94 13.10 -6.72 -26.78
C ILE A 94 13.41 -5.38 -26.12
N PHE A 95 13.86 -5.40 -24.85
CA PHE A 95 14.16 -4.18 -24.09
C PHE A 95 15.63 -3.81 -24.19
N ARG A 96 16.00 -3.11 -25.27
CA ARG A 96 17.38 -2.69 -25.56
C ARG A 96 17.70 -1.28 -25.12
N GLU A 97 16.70 -0.51 -24.74
CA GLU A 97 16.92 0.85 -24.26
C GLU A 97 17.73 0.84 -22.97
N ARG A 98 18.77 1.68 -22.93
CA ARG A 98 19.67 1.77 -21.77
C ARG A 98 19.13 2.74 -20.74
N TYR A 99 19.12 2.29 -19.48
CA TYR A 99 18.80 3.10 -18.33
C TYR A 99 19.92 2.99 -17.30
N ASP A 100 20.18 4.11 -16.60
CA ASP A 100 21.15 4.14 -15.51
C ASP A 100 20.61 3.39 -14.29
N VAL A 101 19.30 3.50 -14.03
CA VAL A 101 18.63 2.84 -12.93
C VAL A 101 17.30 2.24 -13.40
N GLY A 102 17.04 1.00 -13.00
CA GLY A 102 15.73 0.36 -13.12
C GLY A 102 15.17 0.06 -11.74
N VAL A 103 13.91 0.41 -11.53
CA VAL A 103 13.18 0.22 -10.28
C VAL A 103 11.95 -0.64 -10.55
N ALA A 104 11.96 -1.88 -10.06
CA ALA A 104 10.72 -2.66 -9.97
C ALA A 104 9.97 -2.21 -8.71
N PHE A 105 8.96 -1.36 -8.91
CA PHE A 105 8.23 -0.74 -7.79
C PHE A 105 7.17 -1.65 -7.17
N LEU A 106 7.17 -2.92 -7.55
CA LEU A 106 6.35 -3.97 -6.96
C LEU A 106 7.08 -5.31 -7.10
N GLU A 107 6.86 -6.20 -6.16
CA GLU A 107 7.28 -7.59 -6.23
C GLU A 107 6.56 -8.35 -7.37
N GLY A 108 6.97 -9.59 -7.66
CA GLY A 108 6.34 -10.41 -8.69
C GLY A 108 6.86 -10.13 -10.09
N ASN A 109 5.95 -9.94 -11.06
CA ASN A 109 6.31 -9.80 -12.49
C ASN A 109 7.18 -8.57 -12.77
N SER A 110 6.99 -7.47 -12.07
CA SER A 110 7.82 -6.27 -12.20
C SER A 110 9.28 -6.55 -11.85
N SER A 111 9.52 -7.23 -10.71
CA SER A 111 10.86 -7.61 -10.26
C SER A 111 11.47 -8.70 -11.16
N LEU A 112 10.67 -9.66 -11.63
CA LEU A 112 11.08 -10.71 -12.53
C LEU A 112 11.55 -10.12 -13.87
N LEU A 113 10.75 -9.23 -14.48
CA LEU A 113 11.11 -8.55 -15.70
C LEU A 113 12.43 -7.76 -15.53
N LEU A 114 12.52 -6.92 -14.48
CA LEU A 114 13.73 -6.15 -14.21
C LEU A 114 14.97 -7.05 -14.08
N SER A 115 14.84 -8.22 -13.43
CA SER A 115 15.94 -9.17 -13.26
C SER A 115 16.50 -9.71 -14.57
N HIS A 116 15.71 -9.65 -15.65
CA HIS A 116 16.06 -10.12 -17.00
C HIS A 116 16.66 -9.04 -17.89
N LEU A 117 16.46 -7.74 -17.58
CA LEU A 117 16.92 -6.64 -18.44
C LEU A 117 18.44 -6.41 -18.28
N ASN A 118 19.23 -6.72 -19.32
CA ASN A 118 20.68 -6.51 -19.29
C ASN A 118 21.09 -5.06 -19.60
N ALA A 119 20.20 -4.26 -20.20
CA ALA A 119 20.45 -2.86 -20.56
C ALA A 119 20.32 -1.89 -19.36
N ILE A 120 20.05 -2.39 -18.16
CA ILE A 120 19.93 -1.61 -16.92
C ILE A 120 21.23 -1.72 -16.14
N VAL A 121 21.84 -0.57 -15.84
CA VAL A 121 23.13 -0.52 -15.10
C VAL A 121 22.94 -0.90 -13.65
N ARG A 122 21.92 -0.36 -12.98
CA ARG A 122 21.60 -0.62 -11.57
C ARG A 122 20.16 -1.00 -11.39
N LYS A 123 19.89 -2.06 -10.62
CA LYS A 123 18.56 -2.65 -10.42
C LYS A 123 18.13 -2.55 -8.97
N ILE A 124 16.95 -1.99 -8.75
CA ILE A 124 16.34 -1.81 -7.43
C ILE A 124 15.00 -2.54 -7.41
N ALA A 125 14.80 -3.44 -6.46
CA ALA A 125 13.50 -4.04 -6.20
C ALA A 125 12.83 -3.39 -5.00
N TRP A 126 11.52 -3.16 -5.08
CA TRP A 126 10.70 -2.70 -3.97
C TRP A 126 9.78 -3.82 -3.48
N VAL A 127 9.68 -3.99 -2.16
CA VAL A 127 8.88 -5.02 -1.50
C VAL A 127 7.83 -4.34 -0.63
N HIS A 128 6.57 -4.44 -1.04
CA HIS A 128 5.43 -3.79 -0.42
C HIS A 128 4.57 -4.69 0.46
N ILE A 129 4.89 -6.00 0.53
CA ILE A 129 4.09 -6.99 1.27
C ILE A 129 4.97 -7.80 2.24
N ASP A 130 4.31 -8.51 3.15
CA ASP A 130 4.92 -9.58 3.92
C ASP A 130 5.01 -10.85 3.06
N LEU A 131 6.23 -11.17 2.60
CA LEU A 131 6.49 -12.33 1.74
C LEU A 131 6.29 -13.69 2.44
N LEU A 132 6.21 -13.73 3.77
CA LEU A 132 5.85 -14.95 4.50
C LEU A 132 4.36 -15.26 4.38
N CYS A 133 3.54 -14.20 4.37
CA CYS A 133 2.09 -14.32 4.30
C CYS A 133 1.56 -14.45 2.87
N HIS A 134 2.29 -13.91 1.87
CA HIS A 134 1.83 -13.91 0.49
C HIS A 134 2.96 -14.24 -0.49
N GLN A 135 2.80 -15.32 -1.24
CA GLN A 135 3.73 -15.77 -2.27
C GLN A 135 3.21 -15.44 -3.66
N ILE A 136 3.98 -14.67 -4.44
CA ILE A 136 3.61 -14.27 -5.80
C ILE A 136 4.32 -15.14 -6.84
N LEU A 137 5.61 -15.35 -6.68
CA LEU A 137 6.42 -16.24 -7.52
C LEU A 137 6.85 -17.46 -6.70
N SER A 138 7.31 -18.52 -7.37
CA SER A 138 7.91 -19.64 -6.62
C SER A 138 9.16 -19.17 -5.86
N ARG A 139 9.40 -19.71 -4.65
CA ARG A 139 10.53 -19.31 -3.79
C ARG A 139 11.89 -19.40 -4.49
N LYS A 140 12.05 -20.37 -5.40
CA LYS A 140 13.26 -20.52 -6.22
C LYS A 140 13.43 -19.36 -7.20
N VAL A 141 12.36 -18.92 -7.85
CA VAL A 141 12.37 -17.79 -8.77
C VAL A 141 12.61 -16.48 -8.02
N GLU A 142 11.88 -16.22 -6.91
CA GLU A 142 12.07 -15.04 -6.06
C GLU A 142 13.53 -14.91 -5.60
N ARG A 143 14.12 -15.99 -5.09
CA ARG A 143 15.54 -16.03 -4.69
C ARG A 143 16.46 -15.62 -5.83
N THR A 144 16.22 -16.13 -7.05
CA THR A 144 17.00 -15.79 -8.23
C THR A 144 16.83 -14.34 -8.65
N VAL A 145 15.61 -13.81 -8.52
CA VAL A 145 15.28 -12.41 -8.81
C VAL A 145 16.03 -11.49 -7.85
N TYR A 146 15.86 -11.69 -6.53
CA TYR A 146 16.47 -10.81 -5.53
C TYR A 146 18.00 -10.82 -5.54
N LYS A 147 18.64 -11.97 -5.85
CA LYS A 147 20.11 -12.05 -6.03
C LYS A 147 20.66 -11.22 -7.18
N LYS A 148 19.82 -10.78 -8.13
CA LYS A 148 20.23 -9.95 -9.27
C LYS A 148 19.98 -8.46 -9.02
N MET A 149 19.48 -8.08 -7.86
CA MET A 149 19.24 -6.69 -7.51
C MET A 149 20.45 -6.10 -6.80
N ASP A 150 20.79 -4.87 -7.16
CA ASP A 150 21.84 -4.11 -6.48
C ASP A 150 21.34 -3.52 -5.16
N ASN A 151 20.03 -3.25 -5.07
CA ASN A 151 19.36 -2.85 -3.84
C ASN A 151 17.96 -3.47 -3.75
N ILE A 152 17.55 -3.80 -2.53
CA ILE A 152 16.20 -4.24 -2.21
C ILE A 152 15.64 -3.30 -1.14
N VAL A 153 14.56 -2.63 -1.46
CA VAL A 153 13.88 -1.70 -0.56
C VAL A 153 12.65 -2.38 0.01
N CYS A 154 12.56 -2.43 1.32
CA CYS A 154 11.36 -2.89 2.03
C CYS A 154 10.65 -1.69 2.64
N VAL A 155 9.32 -1.66 2.55
CA VAL A 155 8.51 -0.53 3.04
C VAL A 155 8.37 -0.47 4.56
N SER A 156 8.87 -1.50 5.27
CA SER A 156 8.85 -1.60 6.74
C SER A 156 9.94 -2.55 7.24
N LYS A 157 10.27 -2.46 8.52
CA LYS A 157 11.16 -3.45 9.19
C LYS A 157 10.53 -4.84 9.18
N GLY A 158 9.21 -4.92 9.34
CA GLY A 158 8.49 -6.19 9.27
C GLY A 158 8.59 -6.85 7.91
N ALA A 159 8.39 -6.11 6.80
CA ALA A 159 8.59 -6.61 5.45
C ALA A 159 10.05 -7.04 5.20
N GLN A 160 11.03 -6.27 5.71
CA GLN A 160 12.45 -6.64 5.65
C GLN A 160 12.72 -7.94 6.40
N ASN A 161 12.22 -8.09 7.61
CA ASN A 161 12.40 -9.31 8.41
C ASN A 161 11.79 -10.52 7.71
N ALA A 162 10.61 -10.37 7.10
CA ALA A 162 9.96 -11.43 6.31
C ALA A 162 10.82 -11.83 5.10
N LEU A 163 11.34 -10.86 4.35
CA LEU A 163 12.27 -11.10 3.24
C LEU A 163 13.52 -11.85 3.70
N LEU A 164 14.16 -11.40 4.79
CA LEU A 164 15.42 -11.94 5.28
C LEU A 164 15.29 -13.33 5.93
N LYS A 165 14.11 -13.67 6.46
CA LYS A 165 13.82 -15.05 6.90
C LYS A 165 13.80 -16.03 5.72
N LEU A 166 13.33 -15.59 4.54
CA LEU A 166 13.27 -16.40 3.32
C LEU A 166 14.59 -16.41 2.55
N TYR A 167 15.28 -15.27 2.53
CA TYR A 167 16.47 -15.01 1.70
C TYR A 167 17.54 -14.27 2.50
N PRO A 168 18.17 -14.92 3.53
CA PRO A 168 19.15 -14.25 4.40
C PRO A 168 20.38 -13.72 3.64
N GLU A 169 20.68 -14.32 2.49
CA GLU A 169 21.81 -13.94 1.64
C GLU A 169 21.69 -12.54 1.01
N VAL A 170 20.48 -11.96 0.93
CA VAL A 170 20.30 -10.63 0.37
C VAL A 170 20.43 -9.50 1.40
N LYS A 171 20.69 -9.83 2.67
CA LYS A 171 20.83 -8.83 3.76
C LYS A 171 21.73 -7.64 3.43
N PRO A 172 22.92 -7.82 2.78
CA PRO A 172 23.82 -6.69 2.48
C PRO A 172 23.24 -5.68 1.48
N TYR A 173 22.21 -6.06 0.71
CA TYR A 173 21.60 -5.26 -0.34
C TYR A 173 20.23 -4.73 0.07
N THR A 174 19.77 -5.02 1.29
CA THR A 174 18.41 -4.75 1.76
C THR A 174 18.38 -3.59 2.73
N GLN A 175 17.45 -2.66 2.51
CA GLN A 175 17.21 -1.51 3.39
C GLN A 175 15.74 -1.21 3.54
N VAL A 176 15.37 -0.49 4.60
CA VAL A 176 14.01 0.00 4.83
C VAL A 176 13.89 1.43 4.35
N VAL A 177 12.89 1.71 3.51
CA VAL A 177 12.45 3.06 3.17
C VAL A 177 10.94 3.10 3.33
N TYR A 178 10.47 3.83 4.32
CA TYR A 178 9.04 4.01 4.56
C TYR A 178 8.39 4.78 3.41
N ASN A 179 7.14 4.43 3.12
CA ASN A 179 6.39 5.08 2.07
C ASN A 179 6.30 6.61 2.31
N PRO A 180 6.54 7.44 1.29
CA PRO A 180 6.33 8.88 1.40
C PRO A 180 4.83 9.19 1.56
N VAL A 181 4.46 9.86 2.65
CA VAL A 181 3.08 10.28 2.93
C VAL A 181 3.04 11.78 3.12
N ASP A 182 2.24 12.46 2.30
CA ASP A 182 2.06 13.93 2.35
C ASP A 182 1.00 14.31 3.39
N ILE A 183 1.39 14.36 4.66
CA ILE A 183 0.51 14.67 5.78
C ILE A 183 -0.17 16.05 5.60
N GLU A 184 0.58 17.07 5.18
CA GLU A 184 0.05 18.40 4.95
C GLU A 184 -0.97 18.42 3.79
N GLY A 185 -0.68 17.70 2.71
CA GLY A 185 -1.59 17.53 1.59
C GLY A 185 -2.87 16.78 1.97
N ILE A 186 -2.76 15.75 2.81
CA ILE A 186 -3.89 15.01 3.37
C ILE A 186 -4.78 15.96 4.19
N MET A 187 -4.19 16.73 5.10
CA MET A 187 -4.94 17.69 5.92
C MET A 187 -5.65 18.73 5.06
N ARG A 188 -4.97 19.32 4.05
CA ARG A 188 -5.62 20.29 3.13
C ARG A 188 -6.81 19.69 2.40
N LYS A 189 -6.65 18.48 1.84
CA LYS A 189 -7.70 17.80 1.05
C LYS A 189 -8.85 17.26 1.91
N SER A 190 -8.69 17.17 3.22
CA SER A 190 -9.72 16.68 4.14
C SER A 190 -10.82 17.70 4.45
N HIS A 191 -10.61 18.99 4.10
CA HIS A 191 -11.56 20.07 4.39
C HIS A 191 -12.72 20.18 3.38
N GLU A 192 -12.76 19.34 2.35
CA GLU A 192 -13.94 19.30 1.46
C GLU A 192 -15.18 18.90 2.27
N PRO A 193 -16.28 19.68 2.20
CA PRO A 193 -17.46 19.39 3.01
C PRO A 193 -18.16 18.12 2.55
N ILE A 194 -18.49 17.26 3.50
CA ILE A 194 -19.41 16.14 3.29
C ILE A 194 -20.59 16.29 4.24
N THR A 195 -21.80 16.00 3.75
CA THR A 195 -22.99 15.99 4.60
C THR A 195 -23.02 14.73 5.44
N SER A 196 -23.06 14.88 6.77
CA SER A 196 -23.11 13.77 7.67
C SER A 196 -24.03 14.05 8.86
N GLU A 197 -24.74 13.04 9.34
CA GLU A 197 -25.65 13.12 10.47
C GLU A 197 -25.10 12.39 11.71
N GLY A 198 -25.40 12.91 12.83
CA GLY A 198 -25.16 12.71 14.26
C GLY A 198 -24.87 11.35 14.90
N GLN A 199 -24.59 10.27 14.19
CA GLN A 199 -24.18 8.97 14.78
C GLN A 199 -22.67 8.74 14.65
N ILE A 200 -22.10 7.92 15.53
CA ILE A 200 -20.69 7.51 15.46
C ILE A 200 -20.42 6.81 14.11
N LYS A 201 -19.32 7.21 13.49
CA LYS A 201 -18.93 6.74 12.14
C LYS A 201 -17.66 5.94 12.20
N VAL A 202 -17.75 4.70 11.75
CA VAL A 202 -16.62 3.80 11.55
C VAL A 202 -16.28 3.80 10.07
N ILE A 203 -15.01 4.06 9.74
CA ILE A 203 -14.51 4.16 8.36
C ILE A 203 -13.49 3.06 8.10
N ALA A 204 -13.61 2.40 6.94
CA ALA A 204 -12.61 1.49 6.40
C ALA A 204 -12.33 1.82 4.93
N ILE A 205 -11.08 1.72 4.51
CA ILE A 205 -10.66 2.08 3.15
C ILE A 205 -9.71 1.02 2.61
N GLY A 206 -9.98 0.53 1.40
CA GLY A 206 -9.09 -0.42 0.73
C GLY A 206 -9.71 -1.03 -0.52
N ARG A 207 -8.91 -1.75 -1.28
CA ARG A 207 -9.41 -2.55 -2.40
C ARG A 207 -10.32 -3.65 -1.86
N LEU A 208 -11.49 -3.84 -2.46
CA LEU A 208 -12.44 -4.87 -2.05
C LEU A 208 -11.93 -6.25 -2.52
N CYS A 209 -10.95 -6.77 -1.76
CA CYS A 209 -10.31 -8.07 -1.93
C CYS A 209 -10.23 -8.72 -0.55
N ASN A 210 -11.16 -9.62 -0.22
CA ASN A 210 -11.30 -10.22 1.10
C ASN A 210 -10.06 -11.05 1.48
N ALA A 211 -9.45 -11.74 0.51
CA ALA A 211 -8.23 -12.51 0.72
C ALA A 211 -7.07 -11.68 1.31
N GLN A 212 -7.07 -10.36 1.10
CA GLN A 212 -6.09 -9.45 1.66
C GLN A 212 -6.69 -8.53 2.73
N LYS A 213 -7.80 -7.87 2.43
CA LYS A 213 -8.35 -6.77 3.24
C LYS A 213 -9.34 -7.22 4.31
N GLY A 214 -9.90 -8.45 4.21
CA GLY A 214 -10.78 -9.02 5.21
C GLY A 214 -12.05 -8.19 5.48
N PHE A 215 -12.65 -7.57 4.44
CA PHE A 215 -13.90 -6.82 4.62
C PHE A 215 -15.08 -7.70 4.98
N ASP A 216 -15.04 -8.98 4.64
CA ASP A 216 -15.96 -10.01 5.11
C ASP A 216 -15.90 -10.16 6.64
N ILE A 217 -14.69 -10.17 7.23
CA ILE A 217 -14.47 -10.19 8.68
C ILE A 217 -14.98 -8.89 9.33
N LEU A 218 -14.75 -7.73 8.67
CA LEU A 218 -15.27 -6.45 9.17
C LEU A 218 -16.80 -6.40 9.16
N LEU A 219 -17.45 -6.87 8.10
CA LEU A 219 -18.91 -6.95 8.03
C LEU A 219 -19.48 -7.94 9.06
N ALA A 220 -18.81 -9.08 9.27
CA ALA A 220 -19.19 -10.02 10.33
C ALA A 220 -19.09 -9.37 11.73
N ALA A 221 -18.00 -8.64 12.00
CA ALA A 221 -17.82 -7.90 13.24
C ALA A 221 -18.88 -6.80 13.41
N HIS A 222 -19.22 -6.10 12.33
CA HIS A 222 -20.28 -5.10 12.33
C HIS A 222 -21.64 -5.74 12.67
N LYS A 223 -21.99 -6.85 12.01
CA LYS A 223 -23.23 -7.59 12.29
C LYS A 223 -23.33 -8.00 13.76
N ILE A 224 -22.28 -8.56 14.36
CA ILE A 224 -22.21 -8.91 15.78
C ILE A 224 -22.56 -7.70 16.67
N ASN A 225 -22.04 -6.54 16.35
CA ASN A 225 -22.30 -5.33 17.12
C ASN A 225 -23.72 -4.80 16.93
N ILE A 226 -24.26 -4.82 15.73
CA ILE A 226 -25.65 -4.40 15.45
C ILE A 226 -26.64 -5.32 16.18
N ASP A 227 -26.41 -6.63 16.16
CA ASP A 227 -27.23 -7.61 16.88
C ASP A 227 -27.18 -7.41 18.41
N ALA A 228 -26.07 -6.91 18.92
CA ALA A 228 -25.91 -6.53 20.31
C ALA A 228 -26.46 -5.13 20.65
N GLY A 229 -27.12 -4.45 19.69
CA GLY A 229 -27.76 -3.14 19.89
C GLY A 229 -26.82 -1.95 19.88
N VAL A 230 -25.54 -2.12 19.46
CA VAL A 230 -24.57 -1.02 19.34
C VAL A 230 -24.90 -0.17 18.09
N LYS A 231 -25.11 1.13 18.28
CA LYS A 231 -25.54 2.04 17.20
C LYS A 231 -24.36 2.82 16.63
N TYR A 232 -24.00 2.54 15.38
CA TYR A 232 -23.02 3.28 14.59
C TYR A 232 -23.19 3.00 13.09
N HIS A 233 -22.61 3.85 12.24
CA HIS A 233 -22.55 3.61 10.81
C HIS A 233 -21.17 3.12 10.39
N LEU A 234 -21.12 2.08 9.57
CA LEU A 234 -19.92 1.59 8.91
C LEU A 234 -19.90 2.08 7.45
N THR A 235 -18.86 2.83 7.08
CA THR A 235 -18.63 3.26 5.71
C THR A 235 -17.35 2.62 5.19
N ILE A 236 -17.44 1.91 4.06
CA ILE A 236 -16.33 1.29 3.36
C ILE A 236 -16.11 2.01 2.04
N LEU A 237 -14.89 2.51 1.82
CA LEU A 237 -14.46 3.13 0.57
C LEU A 237 -13.50 2.20 -0.18
N GLY A 238 -13.78 2.03 -1.45
CA GLY A 238 -12.95 1.21 -2.35
C GLY A 238 -13.77 0.44 -3.37
N GLU A 239 -13.07 -0.15 -4.33
CA GLU A 239 -13.60 -1.05 -5.34
C GLU A 239 -12.78 -2.33 -5.39
N GLY A 240 -13.35 -3.38 -5.98
CA GLY A 240 -12.68 -4.66 -6.17
C GLY A 240 -13.62 -5.81 -6.46
N ASP A 241 -13.02 -6.96 -6.75
CA ASP A 241 -13.73 -8.13 -7.26
C ASP A 241 -14.75 -8.73 -6.27
N ASP A 242 -14.55 -8.50 -4.95
CA ASP A 242 -15.44 -9.04 -3.92
C ASP A 242 -16.63 -8.13 -3.59
N ARG A 243 -16.83 -7.01 -4.31
CA ARG A 243 -17.93 -6.07 -4.07
C ARG A 243 -19.29 -6.75 -4.01
N ALA A 244 -19.61 -7.55 -5.03
CA ALA A 244 -20.90 -8.23 -5.11
C ALA A 244 -21.15 -9.18 -3.93
N GLY A 245 -20.10 -9.87 -3.46
CA GLY A 245 -20.18 -10.74 -2.28
C GLY A 245 -20.45 -9.95 -1.00
N LEU A 246 -19.80 -8.78 -0.82
CA LEU A 246 -20.01 -7.90 0.32
C LEU A 246 -21.43 -7.30 0.32
N GLU A 247 -21.93 -6.84 -0.84
CA GLU A 247 -23.31 -6.35 -1.00
C GLU A 247 -24.33 -7.44 -0.67
N SER A 248 -24.09 -8.67 -1.15
CA SER A 248 -24.93 -9.83 -0.80
C SER A 248 -24.94 -10.11 0.69
N PHE A 249 -23.77 -10.07 1.36
CA PHE A 249 -23.68 -10.24 2.80
C PHE A 249 -24.48 -9.17 3.58
N ILE A 250 -24.37 -7.90 3.18
CA ILE A 250 -25.10 -6.79 3.77
C ILE A 250 -26.62 -7.01 3.69
N ASN A 251 -27.10 -7.42 2.51
CA ASN A 251 -28.53 -7.65 2.27
C ASN A 251 -29.06 -8.85 3.06
N ILE A 252 -28.37 -10.00 3.02
CA ILE A 252 -28.78 -11.24 3.70
C ILE A 252 -28.85 -11.01 5.23
N ASN A 253 -27.94 -10.21 5.76
CA ASN A 253 -27.85 -9.96 7.22
C ASN A 253 -28.65 -8.73 7.68
N ASN A 254 -29.38 -8.06 6.78
CA ASN A 254 -30.22 -6.88 7.08
C ASN A 254 -29.46 -5.75 7.81
N ILE A 255 -28.21 -5.49 7.41
CA ILE A 255 -27.36 -4.42 7.98
C ILE A 255 -27.18 -3.22 7.01
N GLY A 256 -28.03 -3.13 5.98
CA GLY A 256 -27.93 -2.07 4.94
C GLY A 256 -28.16 -0.67 5.49
N ASP A 257 -29.04 -0.51 6.50
CA ASP A 257 -29.32 0.79 7.11
C ASP A 257 -28.11 1.39 7.87
N SER A 258 -27.20 0.52 8.33
CA SER A 258 -26.00 0.90 9.08
C SER A 258 -24.69 0.73 8.31
N THR A 259 -24.74 0.28 7.04
CA THR A 259 -23.55 -0.01 6.23
C THR A 259 -23.62 0.68 4.87
N LYS A 260 -22.54 1.35 4.45
CA LYS A 260 -22.42 1.97 3.13
C LYS A 260 -21.14 1.51 2.41
N LEU A 261 -21.28 0.98 1.18
CA LEU A 261 -20.16 0.75 0.26
C LEU A 261 -20.13 1.90 -0.76
N LEU A 262 -19.26 2.90 -0.54
CA LEU A 262 -19.25 4.16 -1.32
C LEU A 262 -18.48 4.08 -2.63
N GLY A 263 -17.85 2.93 -2.93
CA GLY A 263 -17.01 2.80 -4.10
C GLY A 263 -15.67 3.51 -3.98
N PHE A 264 -14.92 3.55 -5.07
CA PHE A 264 -13.66 4.27 -5.14
C PHE A 264 -13.90 5.78 -5.05
N LYS A 265 -13.10 6.45 -4.22
CA LYS A 265 -13.08 7.92 -4.11
C LYS A 265 -11.67 8.40 -4.43
N GLU A 266 -11.56 9.33 -5.40
CA GLU A 266 -10.28 9.93 -5.75
C GLU A 266 -9.68 10.72 -4.57
N ASN A 267 -10.55 11.46 -3.85
CA ASN A 267 -10.22 12.07 -2.57
C ASN A 267 -10.99 11.39 -1.43
N PRO A 268 -10.39 10.42 -0.72
CA PRO A 268 -11.03 9.74 0.39
C PRO A 268 -10.93 10.52 1.71
N TYR A 269 -10.13 11.58 1.78
CA TYR A 269 -9.78 12.25 3.02
C TYR A 269 -10.93 12.97 3.72
N PRO A 270 -11.91 13.59 3.03
CA PRO A 270 -13.09 14.15 3.70
C PRO A 270 -13.88 13.10 4.46
N TYR A 271 -14.08 11.92 3.85
CA TYR A 271 -14.76 10.79 4.50
C TYR A 271 -13.97 10.27 5.70
N LEU A 272 -12.66 10.17 5.55
CA LEU A 272 -11.78 9.75 6.63
C LEU A 272 -11.75 10.77 7.78
N ALA A 273 -11.76 12.06 7.45
CA ALA A 273 -11.82 13.13 8.43
C ALA A 273 -13.16 13.17 9.18
N ASP A 274 -14.27 12.85 8.52
CA ASP A 274 -15.60 12.77 9.11
C ASP A 274 -15.80 11.55 10.01
N GLY A 275 -15.00 10.49 9.83
CA GLY A 275 -15.03 9.29 10.67
C GLY A 275 -14.52 9.56 12.09
N ASP A 276 -15.10 8.86 13.08
CA ASP A 276 -14.64 8.86 14.45
C ASP A 276 -13.59 7.77 14.70
N LEU A 277 -13.77 6.61 14.07
CA LEU A 277 -12.94 5.44 14.22
C LEU A 277 -12.56 4.88 12.85
N PHE A 278 -11.25 4.67 12.63
CA PHE A 278 -10.75 3.95 11.46
C PHE A 278 -10.54 2.48 11.81
N VAL A 279 -11.04 1.58 10.97
CA VAL A 279 -10.89 0.13 11.16
C VAL A 279 -10.18 -0.50 9.98
N MET A 280 -9.20 -1.36 10.27
CA MET A 280 -8.51 -2.17 9.29
C MET A 280 -8.58 -3.65 9.69
N SER A 281 -9.15 -4.47 8.81
CA SER A 281 -9.38 -5.90 9.01
C SER A 281 -8.45 -6.81 8.21
N SER A 282 -7.36 -6.27 7.66
CA SER A 282 -6.48 -6.95 6.70
C SER A 282 -5.87 -8.23 7.27
N HIS A 283 -5.74 -9.25 6.42
CA HIS A 283 -5.03 -10.49 6.72
C HIS A 283 -3.52 -10.29 6.67
N TYR A 284 -3.03 -9.48 5.74
CA TYR A 284 -1.61 -9.14 5.61
C TYR A 284 -1.42 -7.76 4.98
N GLU A 285 -0.39 -7.06 5.45
CA GLU A 285 0.07 -5.75 4.94
C GLU A 285 1.58 -5.64 5.12
N GLY A 286 2.26 -5.03 4.14
CA GLY A 286 3.66 -4.67 4.31
C GLY A 286 3.83 -3.40 5.12
N TYR A 287 3.15 -2.31 4.69
CA TYR A 287 3.01 -1.05 5.42
C TYR A 287 1.80 -0.27 4.86
N PRO A 288 0.67 -0.24 5.55
CA PRO A 288 -0.56 0.31 5.01
C PRO A 288 -0.57 1.83 5.03
N VAL A 289 -0.49 2.45 3.84
CA VAL A 289 -0.51 3.92 3.68
C VAL A 289 -1.77 4.53 4.28
N VAL A 290 -2.92 3.90 4.06
CA VAL A 290 -4.21 4.40 4.57
C VAL A 290 -4.27 4.47 6.10
N LEU A 291 -3.53 3.61 6.81
CA LEU A 291 -3.41 3.67 8.27
C LEU A 291 -2.67 4.95 8.69
N VAL A 292 -1.59 5.29 7.98
CA VAL A 292 -0.85 6.54 8.22
C VAL A 292 -1.70 7.76 7.88
N GLU A 293 -2.51 7.67 6.83
CA GLU A 293 -3.47 8.72 6.47
C GLU A 293 -4.53 8.93 7.56
N ALA A 294 -5.04 7.84 8.14
CA ALA A 294 -5.96 7.91 9.29
C ALA A 294 -5.29 8.53 10.53
N MET A 295 -4.02 8.17 10.78
CA MET A 295 -3.23 8.78 11.85
C MET A 295 -3.04 10.29 11.62
N ALA A 296 -2.72 10.71 10.40
CA ALA A 296 -2.53 12.12 10.05
C ALA A 296 -3.79 12.96 10.33
N LEU A 297 -4.96 12.37 10.14
CA LEU A 297 -6.27 12.98 10.43
C LEU A 297 -6.73 12.75 11.88
N GLY A 298 -5.87 12.18 12.74
CA GLY A 298 -6.15 11.99 14.14
C GLY A 298 -7.32 11.03 14.41
N LYS A 299 -7.46 9.97 13.63
CA LYS A 299 -8.50 8.97 13.88
C LYS A 299 -8.04 7.97 14.93
N ALA A 300 -8.92 7.61 15.87
CA ALA A 300 -8.70 6.42 16.67
C ALA A 300 -8.66 5.20 15.74
N ILE A 301 -7.85 4.19 16.06
CA ILE A 301 -7.59 3.07 15.17
C ILE A 301 -7.83 1.74 15.89
N VAL A 302 -8.58 0.86 15.22
CA VAL A 302 -8.62 -0.57 15.51
C VAL A 302 -8.13 -1.31 14.28
N SER A 303 -7.15 -2.19 14.45
CA SER A 303 -6.57 -2.93 13.32
C SER A 303 -6.28 -4.38 13.68
N THR A 304 -6.31 -5.26 12.70
CA THR A 304 -5.73 -6.59 12.83
C THR A 304 -4.23 -6.52 13.06
N ASN A 305 -3.71 -7.44 13.87
CA ASN A 305 -2.29 -7.54 14.25
C ASN A 305 -1.48 -8.26 13.17
N CYS A 306 -1.46 -7.72 11.95
CA CYS A 306 -0.54 -8.16 10.91
C CYS A 306 0.69 -7.23 10.82
N THR A 307 1.70 -7.64 10.08
CA THR A 307 3.06 -7.08 10.08
C THR A 307 3.10 -5.55 10.00
N GLY A 308 2.46 -4.95 9.00
CA GLY A 308 2.50 -3.51 8.78
C GLY A 308 1.77 -2.69 9.85
N PRO A 309 0.51 -2.99 10.18
CA PRO A 309 -0.22 -2.35 11.27
C PRO A 309 0.46 -2.49 12.63
N ASN A 310 1.03 -3.66 12.95
CA ASN A 310 1.77 -3.86 14.20
C ASN A 310 2.92 -2.85 14.32
N GLU A 311 3.74 -2.71 13.27
CA GLU A 311 4.84 -1.75 13.25
C GLU A 311 4.36 -0.30 13.26
N ALA A 312 3.34 0.03 12.46
CA ALA A 312 2.79 1.38 12.39
C ALA A 312 2.23 1.85 13.73
N LEU A 313 1.52 0.96 14.45
CA LEU A 313 0.90 1.22 15.75
C LEU A 313 1.83 0.94 16.95
N ASP A 314 3.11 0.60 16.68
CA ASP A 314 4.12 0.32 17.72
C ASP A 314 3.61 -0.71 18.75
N GLY A 315 3.25 -1.90 18.25
CA GLY A 315 2.76 -3.00 19.07
C GLY A 315 1.42 -2.73 19.79
N GLY A 316 0.64 -1.75 19.35
CA GLY A 316 -0.66 -1.38 19.93
C GLY A 316 -0.63 -0.13 20.81
N LYS A 317 0.52 0.54 20.95
CA LYS A 317 0.63 1.78 21.72
C LYS A 317 -0.22 2.92 21.13
N TYR A 318 -0.35 2.99 19.81
CA TYR A 318 -1.03 4.07 19.08
C TYR A 318 -2.37 3.67 18.44
N GLY A 319 -2.88 2.49 18.76
CA GLY A 319 -4.16 1.95 18.31
C GLY A 319 -4.38 0.56 18.87
N VAL A 320 -5.60 0.06 18.81
CA VAL A 320 -5.93 -1.28 19.31
C VAL A 320 -5.65 -2.34 18.23
N LEU A 321 -4.90 -3.37 18.59
CA LEU A 321 -4.60 -4.52 17.74
C LEU A 321 -5.42 -5.73 18.17
N VAL A 322 -6.01 -6.44 17.18
CA VAL A 322 -6.79 -7.67 17.39
C VAL A 322 -6.24 -8.81 16.53
N PRO A 323 -6.47 -10.07 16.87
CA PRO A 323 -6.03 -11.21 16.05
C PRO A 323 -6.57 -11.11 14.60
N VAL A 324 -5.76 -11.55 13.64
CA VAL A 324 -6.14 -11.62 12.22
C VAL A 324 -7.26 -12.65 12.05
N GLY A 325 -8.31 -12.30 11.30
CA GLY A 325 -9.42 -13.20 10.97
C GLY A 325 -10.45 -13.38 12.12
N ASP A 326 -10.28 -12.72 13.24
CA ASP A 326 -11.18 -12.84 14.40
C ASP A 326 -12.22 -11.72 14.40
N ALA A 327 -13.41 -12.01 13.86
CA ALA A 327 -14.55 -11.08 13.83
C ALA A 327 -15.07 -10.73 15.24
N ASN A 328 -15.01 -11.66 16.20
CA ASN A 328 -15.48 -11.41 17.57
C ASN A 328 -14.54 -10.44 18.29
N ALA A 329 -13.22 -10.66 18.20
CA ALA A 329 -12.24 -9.75 18.78
C ALA A 329 -12.34 -8.35 18.14
N LEU A 330 -12.53 -8.28 16.81
CA LEU A 330 -12.71 -7.03 16.08
C LEU A 330 -13.99 -6.31 16.53
N ALA A 331 -15.12 -7.03 16.65
CA ALA A 331 -16.39 -6.47 17.13
C ALA A 331 -16.24 -5.90 18.54
N LEU A 332 -15.61 -6.65 19.46
CA LEU A 332 -15.40 -6.22 20.83
C LEU A 332 -14.53 -4.95 20.91
N ALA A 333 -13.45 -4.89 20.11
CA ALA A 333 -12.56 -3.73 20.07
C ALA A 333 -13.28 -2.48 19.54
N ILE A 334 -14.06 -2.61 18.46
CA ILE A 334 -14.89 -1.54 17.90
C ILE A 334 -15.89 -1.06 18.93
N ARG A 335 -16.62 -1.97 19.58
CA ARG A 335 -17.61 -1.65 20.62
C ARG A 335 -16.99 -0.87 21.78
N LYS A 336 -15.87 -1.34 22.33
CA LYS A 336 -15.15 -0.66 23.42
C LYS A 336 -14.74 0.76 23.05
N MET A 337 -14.29 0.98 21.82
CA MET A 337 -13.94 2.31 21.33
C MET A 337 -15.15 3.23 21.24
N ILE A 338 -16.28 2.73 20.73
CA ILE A 338 -17.51 3.49 20.52
C ILE A 338 -18.16 3.87 21.86
N GLU A 339 -18.23 2.92 22.79
CA GLU A 339 -18.89 3.11 24.09
C GLU A 339 -18.04 3.94 25.07
N ASN A 340 -16.73 4.03 24.86
CA ASN A 340 -15.82 4.77 25.73
C ASN A 340 -15.23 6.01 25.03
N LYS A 341 -15.95 7.15 25.12
CA LYS A 341 -15.51 8.44 24.54
C LYS A 341 -14.11 8.87 24.97
N LYS A 342 -13.70 8.58 26.22
CA LYS A 342 -12.36 8.91 26.71
C LYS A 342 -11.29 8.07 26.00
N MET A 343 -11.54 6.77 25.84
CA MET A 343 -10.66 5.86 25.11
C MET A 343 -10.53 6.30 23.64
N LEU A 344 -11.64 6.60 22.97
CA LEU A 344 -11.69 7.08 21.60
C LEU A 344 -10.84 8.37 21.45
N SER A 345 -11.06 9.36 22.30
CA SER A 345 -10.30 10.63 22.28
C SER A 345 -8.79 10.42 22.56
N THR A 346 -8.46 9.54 23.51
CA THR A 346 -7.06 9.23 23.83
C THR A 346 -6.33 8.64 22.62
N TYR A 347 -6.91 7.60 21.99
CA TYR A 347 -6.30 6.99 20.81
C TYR A 347 -6.30 7.90 19.58
N SER A 348 -7.26 8.80 19.44
CA SER A 348 -7.26 9.85 18.43
C SER A 348 -6.03 10.78 18.60
N SER A 349 -5.74 11.22 19.81
CA SER A 349 -4.58 12.07 20.12
C SER A 349 -3.26 11.33 19.91
N LEU A 350 -3.15 10.09 20.39
CA LEU A 350 -1.97 9.24 20.22
C LEU A 350 -1.68 8.95 18.76
N SER A 351 -2.72 8.65 17.97
CA SER A 351 -2.63 8.41 16.54
C SER A 351 -2.06 9.64 15.81
N LYS A 352 -2.57 10.84 16.12
CA LYS A 352 -2.07 12.10 15.55
C LYS A 352 -0.61 12.39 15.94
N GLU A 353 -0.22 12.05 17.16
CA GLU A 353 1.17 12.16 17.61
C GLU A 353 2.07 11.21 16.79
N ARG A 354 1.66 9.95 16.64
CA ARG A 354 2.39 8.94 15.87
C ARG A 354 2.58 9.36 14.42
N ALA A 355 1.61 10.03 13.81
CA ALA A 355 1.71 10.49 12.42
C ALA A 355 2.94 11.40 12.17
N LYS A 356 3.41 12.14 13.17
CA LYS A 356 4.56 13.07 13.04
C LYS A 356 5.88 12.39 12.70
N ILE A 357 6.01 11.08 12.97
CA ILE A 357 7.24 10.35 12.62
C ILE A 357 7.35 10.07 11.12
N PHE A 358 6.25 10.11 10.38
CA PHE A 358 6.22 9.83 8.94
C PHE A 358 6.61 11.09 8.17
N ASN A 359 7.88 11.16 7.80
CA ASN A 359 8.46 12.34 7.19
C ASN A 359 8.60 12.16 5.67
N LEU A 360 7.73 12.82 4.92
CA LEU A 360 7.74 12.81 3.45
C LEU A 360 9.13 13.19 2.88
N ARG A 361 9.75 14.25 3.41
CA ARG A 361 11.04 14.75 2.90
C ARG A 361 12.14 13.72 3.11
N GLU A 362 12.14 13.06 4.27
CA GLU A 362 13.16 12.03 4.56
C GLU A 362 12.99 10.80 3.66
N SER A 363 11.76 10.32 3.47
CA SER A 363 11.49 9.21 2.54
C SER A 363 11.92 9.56 1.11
N MET A 364 11.59 10.76 0.64
CA MET A 364 12.00 11.22 -0.70
C MET A 364 13.53 11.36 -0.82
N ARG A 365 14.20 11.91 0.20
CA ARG A 365 15.67 12.01 0.24
C ARG A 365 16.33 10.62 0.14
N GLN A 366 15.78 9.62 0.82
CA GLN A 366 16.27 8.24 0.75
C GLN A 366 16.05 7.64 -0.63
N ILE A 367 14.89 7.88 -1.25
CA ILE A 367 14.58 7.45 -2.62
C ILE A 367 15.56 8.08 -3.62
N GLU A 368 15.81 9.39 -3.55
CA GLU A 368 16.76 10.07 -4.43
C GLU A 368 18.18 9.55 -4.26
N LYS A 369 18.66 9.34 -3.03
CA LYS A 369 19.97 8.70 -2.78
C LYS A 369 20.09 7.33 -3.41
N LEU A 370 19.03 6.52 -3.33
CA LEU A 370 18.97 5.24 -4.02
C LEU A 370 19.10 5.40 -5.53
N LEU A 371 18.41 6.36 -6.13
CA LEU A 371 18.49 6.63 -7.57
C LEU A 371 19.86 7.18 -7.95
N ASP A 372 20.51 7.95 -7.08
CA ASP A 372 21.84 8.53 -7.34
C ASP A 372 22.99 7.54 -7.19
N GLY A 373 22.79 6.44 -6.48
CA GLY A 373 23.83 5.44 -6.27
C GLY A 373 24.61 5.61 -4.97
N ASP A 374 24.21 6.56 -4.12
CA ASP A 374 24.85 6.89 -2.85
C ASP A 374 24.48 5.89 -1.72
N SER A 375 24.31 4.62 -2.04
CA SER A 375 23.77 3.60 -1.14
C SER A 375 24.77 3.06 -0.09
N LYS A 376 25.91 3.75 0.13
CA LYS A 376 26.84 3.44 1.22
C LYS A 376 26.59 4.32 2.42
N LEU A 377 25.41 4.25 3.04
CA LEU A 377 25.22 4.76 4.38
C LEU A 377 24.90 3.59 5.32
N PRO A 378 25.70 3.37 6.36
CA PRO A 378 25.25 2.57 7.48
C PRO A 378 24.05 3.30 8.08
N PHE A 379 22.86 2.74 7.94
CA PHE A 379 21.72 3.22 8.72
C PHE A 379 21.94 2.82 10.16
N SER A 380 22.55 3.70 10.94
CA SER A 380 22.37 3.72 12.38
C SER A 380 20.96 4.27 12.62
N CYS A 381 19.99 3.38 12.78
CA CYS A 381 18.65 3.73 13.25
C CYS A 381 18.65 3.91 14.78
N ASP A 382 19.75 4.44 15.35
CA ASP A 382 19.94 4.65 16.78
C ASP A 382 19.71 6.09 17.23
N SER A 383 19.03 6.91 16.40
CA SER A 383 18.56 8.23 16.86
C SER A 383 17.08 8.21 17.23
N HIS A 384 16.62 7.17 17.95
CA HIS A 384 15.54 7.37 18.90
C HIS A 384 16.14 7.93 20.17
N VAL A 385 16.42 9.23 20.15
CA VAL A 385 16.42 10.01 21.38
C VAL A 385 14.99 9.89 21.91
N ASN A 386 14.83 9.02 22.87
CA ASN A 386 13.64 8.92 23.67
C ASN A 386 13.58 10.22 24.49
N PRO A 387 12.69 11.19 24.21
CA PRO A 387 12.68 12.45 24.95
C PRO A 387 12.18 12.30 26.39
N PHE A 388 12.06 11.08 26.91
CA PHE A 388 11.50 10.75 28.23
C PHE A 388 12.44 9.94 29.15
N ASP A 389 13.73 9.83 28.85
CA ASP A 389 14.71 9.40 29.86
C ASP A 389 15.15 10.59 30.75
N GLY A 390 14.16 11.31 31.26
CA GLY A 390 14.33 12.28 32.34
C GLY A 390 13.96 11.59 33.65
N GLY A 391 14.98 11.21 34.43
CA GLY A 391 14.84 10.49 35.66
C GLY A 391 13.86 11.12 36.66
N VAL A 392 13.15 10.27 37.36
CA VAL A 392 12.58 10.57 38.66
C VAL A 392 13.58 10.00 39.68
N GLY A 393 14.31 10.94 40.31
CA GLY A 393 14.95 10.71 41.61
C GLY A 393 13.93 10.84 42.72
#